data_459c450c24ea1e7a5c67d4d0f518c978
#
_entry.id   459c450c24ea1e7a5c67d4d0f518c978
#
_cell.length_a   1.000
_cell.length_b   1.000
_cell.length_c   1.000
_cell.angle_alpha   90.00
_cell.angle_beta   90.00
_cell.angle_gamma   90.00
#
_symmetry.space_group_name_H-M   'P 1'
#
loop_
_entity.id
_entity.type
_entity.pdbx_description
1 polymer ?
#
loop_
_entity_poly.entity_id
_entity_poly.type
_entity_poly.pdbx_seq_one_letter_code
_entity_poly.pdbx_strand_id
1 'polypeptide(L)'
;MEQRREPVYLGIDINDRYAMISYYQLNMSEPETVSTIAGSEVFQIPTLLAKRKGMGQWYYGDDAKKMAKTSEVICVDSLLKRAVNGDTVRVEEESYEAWELLALFLKKVMDLPTKLGNVPVCDRLILSVERLSKENMEVFWKIAPKLGLSQEQFMVIDHKES
;
A
#
# COMPACT_ATOMS: atom_id res chain seq x y z
N MET A 1 -1.66 12.86 -32.74
CA MET A 1 -2.30 13.58 -31.60
C MET A 1 -2.48 12.63 -30.44
N GLU A 2 -1.80 12.92 -29.34
CA GLU A 2 -1.94 12.08 -28.14
C GLU A 2 -3.32 12.29 -27.52
N GLN A 3 -4.07 11.20 -27.36
CA GLN A 3 -5.29 11.24 -26.58
C GLN A 3 -4.92 11.31 -25.11
N ARG A 4 -5.28 12.39 -24.45
CA ARG A 4 -5.11 12.48 -23.01
C ARG A 4 -6.14 11.57 -22.35
N ARG A 5 -5.66 10.59 -21.61
CA ARG A 5 -6.54 9.79 -20.76
C ARG A 5 -7.00 10.61 -19.56
N GLU A 6 -8.14 10.25 -19.02
CA GLU A 6 -8.62 10.85 -17.78
C GLU A 6 -7.63 10.56 -16.63
N PRO A 7 -7.30 11.56 -15.80
CA PRO A 7 -6.45 11.31 -14.64
C PRO A 7 -7.05 10.26 -13.72
N VAL A 8 -6.17 9.42 -13.17
CA VAL A 8 -6.56 8.39 -12.20
C VAL A 8 -6.07 8.80 -10.83
N TYR A 9 -7.00 8.89 -9.88
CA TYR A 9 -6.72 9.18 -8.49
C TYR A 9 -6.92 7.91 -7.68
N LEU A 10 -5.90 7.55 -6.89
CA LEU A 10 -6.00 6.43 -5.96
C LEU A 10 -6.15 6.96 -4.55
N GLY A 11 -6.99 6.28 -3.77
CA GLY A 11 -7.08 6.49 -2.34
C GLY A 11 -6.73 5.21 -1.62
N ILE A 12 -5.81 5.27 -0.68
CA ILE A 12 -5.49 4.14 0.19
C ILE A 12 -5.77 4.57 1.62
N ASP A 13 -6.63 3.80 2.28
CA ASP A 13 -6.92 3.95 3.70
C ASP A 13 -6.17 2.83 4.42
N ILE A 14 -5.26 3.16 5.33
CA ILE A 14 -4.37 2.17 5.92
C ILE A 14 -4.24 2.33 7.43
N ASN A 15 -4.24 1.20 8.12
CA ASN A 15 -3.81 1.06 9.51
C ASN A 15 -2.97 -0.22 9.63
N ASP A 16 -2.55 -0.57 10.85
CA ASP A 16 -1.70 -1.75 11.03
C ASP A 16 -2.42 -3.09 10.86
N ARG A 17 -3.73 -3.07 10.72
CA ARG A 17 -4.54 -4.28 10.50
C ARG A 17 -4.91 -4.47 9.04
N TYR A 18 -5.41 -3.41 8.40
CA TYR A 18 -5.97 -3.49 7.05
C TYR A 18 -5.63 -2.27 6.24
N ALA A 19 -5.62 -2.46 4.95
CA ALA A 19 -5.62 -1.39 3.96
C ALA A 19 -6.80 -1.58 3.03
N MET A 20 -7.33 -0.49 2.51
CA MET A 20 -8.35 -0.51 1.46
C MET A 20 -7.94 0.46 0.38
N ILE A 21 -8.16 0.09 -0.86
CA ILE A 21 -7.82 0.94 -2.00
C ILE A 21 -9.05 1.23 -2.84
N SER A 22 -9.18 2.48 -3.25
CA SER A 22 -10.22 2.92 -4.17
C SER A 22 -9.59 3.73 -5.29
N TYR A 23 -10.31 3.88 -6.39
CA TYR A 23 -9.86 4.73 -7.48
C TYR A 23 -11.01 5.62 -7.96
N TYR A 24 -10.63 6.72 -8.58
CA TYR A 24 -11.57 7.69 -9.10
C TYR A 24 -11.04 8.30 -10.40
N GLN A 25 -11.93 8.45 -11.38
CA GLN A 25 -11.69 9.20 -12.61
C GLN A 25 -12.85 10.18 -12.79
N LEU A 26 -12.62 11.29 -13.48
CA LEU A 26 -13.63 12.35 -13.63
C LEU A 26 -14.93 11.89 -14.29
N ASN A 27 -14.87 10.84 -15.12
CA ASN A 27 -16.05 10.28 -15.75
C ASN A 27 -16.89 9.37 -14.84
N MET A 28 -16.46 9.18 -13.60
CA MET A 28 -17.16 8.37 -12.61
C MET A 28 -17.98 9.26 -11.69
N SER A 29 -19.15 8.78 -11.28
CA SER A 29 -20.01 9.51 -10.34
C SER A 29 -19.49 9.44 -8.90
N GLU A 30 -18.76 8.36 -8.55
CA GLU A 30 -18.22 8.17 -7.21
C GLU A 30 -16.97 7.28 -7.26
N PRO A 31 -16.11 7.33 -6.24
CA PRO A 31 -14.97 6.43 -6.15
C PRO A 31 -15.41 4.97 -6.05
N GLU A 32 -14.61 4.08 -6.60
CA GLU A 32 -14.86 2.65 -6.54
C GLU A 32 -13.80 1.96 -5.69
N THR A 33 -14.23 1.22 -4.67
CA THR A 33 -13.34 0.44 -3.83
C THR A 33 -13.00 -0.87 -4.54
N VAL A 34 -11.72 -1.21 -4.54
CA VAL A 34 -11.22 -2.38 -5.28
C VAL A 34 -11.30 -3.61 -4.40
N SER A 35 -11.96 -4.66 -4.90
CA SER A 35 -11.96 -5.96 -4.25
C SER A 35 -10.70 -6.72 -4.61
N THR A 36 -10.14 -7.45 -3.64
CA THR A 36 -8.96 -8.30 -3.85
C THR A 36 -9.29 -9.55 -4.66
N ILE A 37 -10.58 -9.90 -4.70
CA ILE A 37 -11.07 -11.04 -5.48
C ILE A 37 -12.10 -10.53 -6.48
N ALA A 38 -11.83 -10.72 -7.77
CA ALA A 38 -12.71 -10.26 -8.83
C ALA A 38 -14.11 -10.88 -8.67
N GLY A 39 -15.15 -10.03 -8.75
CA GLY A 39 -16.53 -10.45 -8.61
C GLY A 39 -17.02 -10.65 -7.18
N SER A 40 -16.19 -10.35 -6.19
CA SER A 40 -16.52 -10.43 -4.76
C SER A 40 -16.40 -9.08 -4.11
N GLU A 41 -16.83 -8.97 -2.85
CA GLU A 41 -16.75 -7.74 -2.05
C GLU A 41 -15.69 -7.88 -0.96
N VAL A 42 -14.49 -8.30 -1.30
CA VAL A 42 -13.37 -8.46 -0.36
C VAL A 42 -12.49 -7.23 -0.48
N PHE A 43 -12.78 -6.20 0.32
CA PHE A 43 -12.13 -4.89 0.24
C PHE A 43 -10.98 -4.70 1.21
N GLN A 44 -10.96 -5.45 2.32
CA GLN A 44 -9.91 -5.31 3.32
C GLN A 44 -8.70 -6.14 2.94
N ILE A 45 -7.54 -5.50 2.90
CA ILE A 45 -6.25 -6.13 2.59
C ILE A 45 -5.46 -6.17 3.89
N PRO A 46 -5.13 -7.36 4.43
CA PRO A 46 -4.28 -7.41 5.62
C PRO A 46 -2.98 -6.65 5.42
N THR A 47 -2.63 -5.79 6.37
CA THR A 47 -1.38 -5.01 6.32
C THR A 47 -0.24 -5.91 6.80
N LEU A 48 0.13 -6.86 5.96
CA LEU A 48 1.05 -7.94 6.28
C LEU A 48 1.93 -8.26 5.08
N LEU A 49 3.21 -8.44 5.35
CA LEU A 49 4.18 -8.97 4.38
C LEU A 49 4.68 -10.32 4.84
N ALA A 50 5.01 -11.19 3.89
CA ALA A 50 5.64 -12.47 4.19
C ALA A 50 6.69 -12.75 3.12
N LYS A 51 7.92 -13.02 3.56
CA LYS A 51 9.02 -13.35 2.65
C LYS A 51 9.22 -14.86 2.65
N ARG A 52 9.31 -15.45 1.47
CA ARG A 52 9.61 -16.85 1.34
C ARG A 52 11.07 -17.12 1.75
N LYS A 53 11.27 -18.10 2.63
CA LYS A 53 12.61 -18.44 3.12
C LYS A 53 13.52 -18.87 1.97
N GLY A 54 14.72 -18.31 1.94
CA GLY A 54 15.71 -18.61 0.92
C GLY A 54 15.44 -18.01 -0.44
N MET A 55 14.40 -17.21 -0.61
CA MET A 55 14.02 -16.60 -1.89
C MET A 55 13.69 -15.13 -1.71
N GLY A 56 13.89 -14.34 -2.77
CA GLY A 56 13.53 -12.93 -2.76
C GLY A 56 12.05 -12.65 -3.03
N GLN A 57 11.18 -13.62 -2.84
CA GLN A 57 9.77 -13.49 -3.12
C GLN A 57 9.01 -13.01 -1.89
N TRP A 58 8.22 -11.95 -2.07
CA TRP A 58 7.37 -11.38 -1.04
C TRP A 58 5.90 -11.56 -1.38
N TYR A 59 5.13 -11.95 -0.38
CA TYR A 59 3.68 -11.98 -0.43
C TYR A 59 3.13 -10.82 0.38
N TYR A 60 1.94 -10.36 0.05
CA TYR A 60 1.26 -9.30 0.81
C TYR A 60 -0.22 -9.63 0.97
N GLY A 61 -0.86 -9.01 1.96
CA GLY A 61 -2.29 -9.11 2.16
C GLY A 61 -2.75 -10.53 2.47
N ASP A 62 -3.80 -10.98 1.80
CA ASP A 62 -4.37 -12.31 2.03
C ASP A 62 -3.41 -13.44 1.71
N ASP A 63 -2.59 -13.29 0.68
CA ASP A 63 -1.59 -14.30 0.33
C ASP A 63 -0.55 -14.44 1.43
N ALA A 64 -0.10 -13.31 2.01
CA ALA A 64 0.81 -13.35 3.15
C ALA A 64 0.16 -14.04 4.35
N LYS A 65 -1.11 -13.76 4.60
CA LYS A 65 -1.85 -14.37 5.70
C LYS A 65 -2.00 -15.88 5.52
N LYS A 66 -2.27 -16.33 4.30
CA LYS A 66 -2.35 -17.75 3.99
C LYS A 66 -1.00 -18.43 4.15
N MET A 67 0.05 -17.83 3.62
CA MET A 67 1.41 -18.38 3.71
C MET A 67 1.92 -18.39 5.15
N ALA A 68 1.45 -17.47 6.00
CA ALA A 68 1.82 -17.43 7.41
C ALA A 68 1.46 -18.71 8.16
N LYS A 69 0.51 -19.48 7.65
CA LYS A 69 0.12 -20.77 8.23
C LYS A 69 1.12 -21.87 7.93
N THR A 70 2.06 -21.61 7.05
CA THR A 70 3.12 -22.57 6.69
C THR A 70 4.41 -22.19 7.39
N SER A 71 5.40 -23.09 7.37
CA SER A 71 6.74 -22.81 7.89
C SER A 71 7.67 -22.23 6.82
N GLU A 72 7.14 -21.91 5.63
CA GLU A 72 7.95 -21.52 4.48
C GLU A 72 8.24 -20.03 4.38
N VAL A 73 7.61 -19.22 5.21
CA VAL A 73 7.74 -17.76 5.14
C VAL A 73 8.08 -17.16 6.49
N ILE A 74 8.61 -15.93 6.43
CA ILE A 74 8.81 -15.07 7.60
C ILE A 74 7.89 -13.87 7.43
N CYS A 75 7.01 -13.64 8.41
CA CYS A 75 6.02 -12.58 8.36
C CYS A 75 6.51 -11.30 9.01
N VAL A 76 6.11 -10.17 8.45
CA VAL A 76 6.34 -8.85 9.05
C VAL A 76 5.01 -8.12 9.12
N ASP A 77 4.60 -7.80 10.34
CA ASP A 77 3.37 -7.05 10.61
C ASP A 77 3.70 -5.67 11.19
N SER A 78 2.66 -4.95 11.59
CA SER A 78 2.81 -3.63 12.26
C SER A 78 3.67 -2.66 11.46
N LEU A 79 3.49 -2.65 10.14
CA LEU A 79 4.35 -1.90 9.22
C LEU A 79 4.36 -0.40 9.49
N LEU A 80 3.19 0.19 9.79
CA LEU A 80 3.09 1.61 10.08
C LEU A 80 3.79 1.97 11.38
N LYS A 81 3.50 1.21 12.43
CA LYS A 81 4.08 1.44 13.75
C LYS A 81 5.61 1.31 13.71
N ARG A 82 6.09 0.27 13.06
CA ARG A 82 7.54 0.04 12.93
C ARG A 82 8.22 1.12 12.11
N ALA A 83 7.58 1.57 11.03
CA ALA A 83 8.13 2.63 10.18
C ALA A 83 8.21 3.96 10.94
N VAL A 84 7.17 4.31 11.66
CA VAL A 84 7.14 5.55 12.46
C VAL A 84 8.16 5.51 13.57
N ASN A 85 8.36 4.36 14.19
CA ASN A 85 9.35 4.17 15.24
C ASN A 85 10.81 4.16 14.73
N GLY A 86 10.99 4.10 13.41
CA GLY A 86 12.33 4.01 12.83
C GLY A 86 12.99 2.65 13.02
N ASP A 87 12.18 1.60 13.12
CA ASP A 87 12.68 0.26 13.39
C ASP A 87 13.43 -0.32 12.19
N THR A 88 14.43 -1.15 12.48
CA THR A 88 15.08 -2.00 11.50
C THR A 88 14.54 -3.42 11.69
N VAL A 89 14.13 -4.04 10.59
CA VAL A 89 13.55 -5.38 10.61
C VAL A 89 14.53 -6.34 9.96
N ARG A 90 14.93 -7.36 10.69
CA ARG A 90 15.79 -8.39 10.14
C ARG A 90 14.94 -9.55 9.65
N VAL A 91 15.10 -9.90 8.37
CA VAL A 91 14.44 -11.05 7.76
C VAL A 91 15.53 -11.93 7.17
N GLU A 92 15.71 -13.11 7.77
CA GLU A 92 16.83 -14.00 7.48
C GLU A 92 18.16 -13.29 7.70
N GLU A 93 18.99 -13.18 6.67
CA GLU A 93 20.31 -12.53 6.80
C GLU A 93 20.29 -11.06 6.38
N GLU A 94 19.16 -10.57 5.88
CA GLU A 94 19.05 -9.20 5.40
C GLU A 94 18.32 -8.32 6.41
N SER A 95 18.77 -7.07 6.52
CA SER A 95 18.14 -6.07 7.35
C SER A 95 17.45 -5.03 6.46
N TYR A 96 16.21 -4.69 6.83
CA TYR A 96 15.41 -3.71 6.11
C TYR A 96 15.01 -2.59 7.06
N GLU A 97 15.00 -1.37 6.55
CA GLU A 97 14.34 -0.31 7.28
C GLU A 97 12.82 -0.54 7.19
N ALA A 98 12.11 -0.41 8.30
CA ALA A 98 10.67 -0.69 8.31
C ALA A 98 9.90 0.18 7.32
N TRP A 99 10.31 1.43 7.11
CA TRP A 99 9.65 2.29 6.13
C TRP A 99 9.80 1.77 4.70
N GLU A 100 10.91 1.09 4.40
CA GLU A 100 11.09 0.47 3.07
C GLU A 100 10.12 -0.69 2.87
N LEU A 101 9.86 -1.46 3.92
CA LEU A 101 8.89 -2.55 3.87
C LEU A 101 7.47 -2.01 3.73
N LEU A 102 7.17 -0.92 4.42
CA LEU A 102 5.87 -0.25 4.25
C LEU A 102 5.72 0.26 2.81
N ALA A 103 6.77 0.81 2.23
CA ALA A 103 6.76 1.24 0.82
C ALA A 103 6.52 0.07 -0.12
N LEU A 104 7.15 -1.08 0.14
CA LEU A 104 6.94 -2.29 -0.65
C LEU A 104 5.47 -2.73 -0.60
N PHE A 105 4.88 -2.74 0.58
CA PHE A 105 3.46 -3.08 0.77
C PHE A 105 2.56 -2.12 0.00
N LEU A 106 2.77 -0.82 0.16
CA LEU A 106 1.97 0.20 -0.51
C LEU A 106 2.09 0.12 -2.03
N LYS A 107 3.29 -0.17 -2.54
CA LYS A 107 3.49 -0.32 -3.98
C LYS A 107 2.68 -1.49 -4.53
N LYS A 108 2.66 -2.61 -3.81
CA LYS A 108 1.87 -3.77 -4.21
C LYS A 108 0.37 -3.47 -4.18
N VAL A 109 -0.10 -2.75 -3.17
CA VAL A 109 -1.50 -2.34 -3.08
C VAL A 109 -1.87 -1.39 -4.21
N MET A 110 -1.00 -0.43 -4.54
CA MET A 110 -1.22 0.52 -5.63
C MET A 110 -1.37 -0.15 -7.00
N ASP A 111 -0.69 -1.27 -7.19
CA ASP A 111 -0.74 -1.98 -8.47
C ASP A 111 -2.01 -2.81 -8.63
N LEU A 112 -2.77 -3.00 -7.56
CA LEU A 112 -3.95 -3.87 -7.56
C LEU A 112 -5.03 -3.43 -8.55
N PRO A 113 -5.44 -2.14 -8.62
CA PRO A 113 -6.45 -1.72 -9.60
C PRO A 113 -6.02 -1.98 -11.04
N THR A 114 -4.75 -1.79 -11.35
CA THR A 114 -4.22 -2.04 -12.69
C THR A 114 -4.25 -3.52 -13.04
N LYS A 115 -3.88 -4.37 -12.08
CA LYS A 115 -3.85 -5.83 -12.30
C LYS A 115 -5.23 -6.45 -12.40
N LEU A 116 -6.17 -6.03 -11.55
CA LEU A 116 -7.48 -6.65 -11.45
C LEU A 116 -8.55 -5.97 -12.30
N GLY A 117 -8.45 -4.66 -12.50
CA GLY A 117 -9.48 -3.88 -13.15
C GLY A 117 -9.05 -3.15 -14.42
N ASN A 118 -7.84 -3.40 -14.90
CA ASN A 118 -7.27 -2.69 -16.05
C ASN A 118 -7.28 -1.17 -15.89
N VAL A 119 -7.22 -0.68 -14.64
CA VAL A 119 -7.15 0.74 -14.36
C VAL A 119 -5.74 1.24 -14.70
N PRO A 120 -5.60 2.34 -15.43
CA PRO A 120 -4.27 2.89 -15.73
C PRO A 120 -3.48 3.23 -14.47
N VAL A 121 -2.18 3.36 -14.61
CA VAL A 121 -1.31 3.77 -13.49
C VAL A 121 -1.78 5.13 -12.96
N CYS A 122 -1.79 5.29 -11.64
CA CYS A 122 -2.35 6.48 -11.01
C CYS A 122 -1.50 7.73 -11.27
N ASP A 123 -2.19 8.85 -11.36
CA ASP A 123 -1.57 10.17 -11.47
C ASP A 123 -1.36 10.81 -10.10
N ARG A 124 -2.23 10.49 -9.14
CA ARG A 124 -2.14 10.99 -7.77
C ARG A 124 -2.58 9.92 -6.78
N LEU A 125 -1.93 9.91 -5.62
CA LEU A 125 -2.28 9.04 -4.51
C LEU A 125 -2.62 9.88 -3.28
N ILE A 126 -3.76 9.59 -2.67
CA ILE A 126 -4.14 10.13 -1.38
C ILE A 126 -4.08 8.99 -0.37
N LEU A 127 -3.20 9.13 0.61
CA LEU A 127 -3.05 8.14 1.67
C LEU A 127 -3.74 8.65 2.92
N SER A 128 -4.70 7.91 3.43
CA SER A 128 -5.43 8.26 4.64
C SER A 128 -4.94 7.38 5.79
N VAL A 129 -4.52 8.01 6.88
CA VAL A 129 -4.00 7.32 8.06
C VAL A 129 -4.81 7.74 9.29
N GLU A 130 -4.80 6.89 10.31
CA GLU A 130 -5.60 7.11 11.52
C GLU A 130 -5.16 8.34 12.29
N ARG A 131 -3.86 8.57 12.38
CA ARG A 131 -3.28 9.75 13.02
C ARG A 131 -2.13 10.29 12.19
N LEU A 132 -2.20 11.58 11.89
CA LEU A 132 -1.16 12.25 11.17
C LEU A 132 -0.36 13.11 12.14
N SER A 133 0.93 12.80 12.29
CA SER A 133 1.86 13.58 13.09
C SER A 133 3.01 14.05 12.21
N LYS A 134 3.83 14.94 12.74
CA LYS A 134 5.01 15.42 12.03
C LYS A 134 5.98 14.26 11.71
N GLU A 135 6.15 13.36 12.67
CA GLU A 135 7.02 12.20 12.51
C GLU A 135 6.51 11.26 11.43
N ASN A 136 5.19 11.04 11.38
CA ASN A 136 4.58 10.20 10.34
C ASN A 136 4.77 10.82 8.96
N MET A 137 4.64 12.14 8.84
CA MET A 137 4.82 12.83 7.57
C MET A 137 6.22 12.63 7.00
N GLU A 138 7.25 12.69 7.84
CA GLU A 138 8.62 12.47 7.39
C GLU A 138 8.80 11.08 6.80
N VAL A 139 8.16 10.07 7.39
CA VAL A 139 8.19 8.70 6.88
C VAL A 139 7.53 8.62 5.51
N PHE A 140 6.37 9.22 5.36
CA PHE A 140 5.64 9.16 4.09
C PHE A 140 6.35 9.92 2.97
N TRP A 141 7.04 11.01 3.30
CA TRP A 141 7.85 11.72 2.31
C TRP A 141 9.03 10.88 1.80
N LYS A 142 9.60 10.03 2.65
CA LYS A 142 10.63 9.06 2.22
C LYS A 142 10.05 7.99 1.32
N ILE A 143 8.79 7.60 1.58
CA ILE A 143 8.11 6.54 0.84
C ILE A 143 7.73 6.98 -0.57
N ALA A 144 7.32 8.22 -0.76
CA ALA A 144 6.80 8.72 -2.04
C ALA A 144 7.68 8.37 -3.25
N PRO A 145 9.01 8.63 -3.23
CA PRO A 145 9.86 8.25 -4.36
C PRO A 145 9.91 6.74 -4.63
N LYS A 146 9.79 5.92 -3.60
CA LYS A 146 9.73 4.46 -3.73
C LYS A 146 8.47 4.00 -4.45
N LEU A 147 7.41 4.81 -4.39
CA LEU A 147 6.16 4.54 -5.09
C LEU A 147 6.15 5.13 -6.51
N GLY A 148 7.23 5.82 -6.89
CA GLY A 148 7.31 6.48 -8.18
C GLY A 148 6.53 7.78 -8.25
N LEU A 149 6.25 8.41 -7.11
CA LEU A 149 5.45 9.61 -7.01
C LEU A 149 6.30 10.82 -6.61
N SER A 150 6.02 11.96 -7.25
CA SER A 150 6.56 13.25 -6.82
C SER A 150 5.76 13.78 -5.62
N GLN A 151 6.25 14.85 -4.98
CA GLN A 151 5.54 15.48 -3.87
C GLN A 151 4.18 16.02 -4.29
N GLU A 152 4.03 16.44 -5.53
CA GLU A 152 2.76 16.95 -6.04
C GLU A 152 1.73 15.85 -6.29
N GLN A 153 2.19 14.61 -6.48
CA GLN A 153 1.34 13.47 -6.77
C GLN A 153 0.94 12.69 -5.52
N PHE A 154 1.45 13.08 -4.35
CA PHE A 154 1.27 12.32 -3.13
C PHE A 154 0.75 13.23 -2.02
N MET A 155 -0.37 12.85 -1.41
CA MET A 155 -0.97 13.57 -0.30
C MET A 155 -1.28 12.59 0.82
N VAL A 156 -0.98 12.99 2.05
CA VAL A 156 -1.33 12.20 3.24
C VAL A 156 -2.31 13.01 4.07
N ILE A 157 -3.43 12.40 4.43
CA ILE A 157 -4.45 13.05 5.24
C ILE A 157 -4.73 12.25 6.49
N ASP A 158 -5.21 12.95 7.52
CA ASP A 158 -5.68 12.33 8.74
C ASP A 158 -7.09 11.82 8.53
N HIS A 159 -7.36 10.60 8.97
CA HIS A 159 -8.67 9.98 8.80
C HIS A 159 -9.81 10.81 9.40
N LYS A 160 -9.53 11.60 10.45
CA LYS A 160 -10.53 12.47 11.07
C LYS A 160 -10.89 13.68 10.23
N GLU A 161 -10.06 14.02 9.23
CA GLU A 161 -10.28 15.18 8.36
C GLU A 161 -10.96 14.81 7.04
N SER A 162 -11.14 13.55 6.81
CA SER A 162 -11.76 13.06 5.57
C SER A 162 -13.29 13.08 5.61
#